data_b9be11228aef2c03b27f1e7f628bd9b7
#
_entry.id   b9be11228aef2c03b27f1e7f628bd9b7
#
_cell.length_a   1.000
_cell.length_b   1.000
_cell.length_c   1.000
_cell.angle_alpha   90.00
_cell.angle_beta   90.00
_cell.angle_gamma   90.00
#
_symmetry.space_group_name_H-M   'P 1'
#
loop_
_entity.id
_entity.type
_entity.pdbx_description
1 polymer ?
#
loop_
_entity_poly.entity_id
_entity_poly.type
_entity_poly.pdbx_seq_one_letter_code
_entity_poly.pdbx_strand_id
1 'polypeptide(L)'
;TDLDVDGTANLDVTDIDSTLNVAGVVTAQVSANISQVALTDGTVSWDAAAAANAFLLLEENSTISAPSNAVEGAIISIEVAQHATSGPYTLAWNAIFEFAGDTNPTQTATDAKTDIYAFRYNGSKWQNIGITQNLTQS
;
A
#
# COMPACT_ATOMS: atom_id res chain seq x y z
N THR A 1 -16.56 22.13 21.41
CA THR A 1 -17.91 22.38 20.89
C THR A 1 -18.15 21.41 19.76
N ASP A 2 -19.10 20.51 19.91
CA ASP A 2 -19.43 19.51 18.94
C ASP A 2 -20.52 20.04 18.00
N LEU A 3 -20.48 19.66 16.72
CA LEU A 3 -21.57 19.85 15.78
C LEU A 3 -22.39 18.57 15.76
N ASP A 4 -23.61 18.64 16.29
CA ASP A 4 -24.59 17.56 16.23
C ASP A 4 -25.65 17.90 15.17
N VAL A 5 -25.82 16.99 14.19
CA VAL A 5 -26.80 17.16 13.11
C VAL A 5 -27.73 15.96 13.09
N ASP A 6 -28.94 16.15 13.61
CA ASP A 6 -30.00 15.12 13.66
C ASP A 6 -30.65 14.81 12.28
N GLY A 7 -30.13 15.35 11.22
CA GLY A 7 -30.67 15.18 9.88
C GLY A 7 -29.61 15.07 8.81
N THR A 8 -29.90 15.60 7.63
CA THR A 8 -28.94 15.62 6.51
C THR A 8 -28.09 16.87 6.57
N ALA A 9 -26.76 16.70 6.66
CA ALA A 9 -25.82 17.78 6.41
C ALA A 9 -25.46 17.80 4.93
N ASN A 10 -25.70 18.92 4.25
CA ASN A 10 -25.24 19.16 2.88
C ASN A 10 -24.03 20.09 2.95
N LEU A 11 -22.86 19.55 2.67
CA LEU A 11 -21.58 20.27 2.73
C LEU A 11 -20.96 20.29 1.34
N ASP A 12 -20.65 21.48 0.83
CA ASP A 12 -20.03 21.63 -0.49
C ASP A 12 -18.59 21.10 -0.50
N VAL A 13 -17.83 21.41 0.54
CA VAL A 13 -16.47 20.90 0.77
C VAL A 13 -16.32 20.59 2.25
N THR A 14 -15.79 19.43 2.57
CA THR A 14 -15.47 19.04 3.94
C THR A 14 -14.01 18.64 4.01
N ASP A 15 -13.23 19.36 4.82
CA ASP A 15 -11.85 19.02 5.16
C ASP A 15 -11.80 18.46 6.59
N ILE A 16 -11.19 17.29 6.75
CA ILE A 16 -11.09 16.59 8.03
C ILE A 16 -9.62 16.33 8.30
N ASP A 17 -9.02 17.13 9.14
CA ASP A 17 -7.58 17.07 9.50
C ASP A 17 -7.19 15.85 10.35
N SER A 18 -8.15 14.98 10.67
CA SER A 18 -7.93 13.83 11.54
C SER A 18 -8.72 12.61 11.02
N THR A 19 -9.32 11.85 11.91
CA THR A 19 -10.03 10.61 11.57
C THR A 19 -11.50 10.88 11.32
N LEU A 20 -12.03 10.38 10.21
CA LEU A 20 -13.47 10.25 9.97
C LEU A 20 -13.94 8.87 10.43
N ASN A 21 -14.80 8.82 11.44
CA ASN A 21 -15.45 7.60 11.87
C ASN A 21 -16.90 7.54 11.33
N VAL A 22 -17.18 6.55 10.48
CA VAL A 22 -18.51 6.36 9.88
C VAL A 22 -19.06 5.02 10.33
N ALA A 23 -20.13 5.05 11.10
CA ALA A 23 -20.81 3.83 11.58
C ALA A 23 -21.64 3.13 10.50
N GLY A 24 -21.92 3.79 9.39
CA GLY A 24 -22.69 3.28 8.27
C GLY A 24 -21.87 3.02 7.02
N VAL A 25 -22.54 2.96 5.88
CA VAL A 25 -21.90 2.78 4.57
C VAL A 25 -21.37 4.12 4.05
N VAL A 26 -20.14 4.14 3.55
CA VAL A 26 -19.60 5.26 2.78
C VAL A 26 -19.82 5.00 1.29
N THR A 27 -20.55 5.87 0.62
CA THR A 27 -20.78 5.79 -0.83
C THR A 27 -20.10 6.96 -1.53
N ALA A 28 -19.10 6.69 -2.34
CA ALA A 28 -18.53 7.65 -3.28
C ALA A 28 -19.24 7.50 -4.63
N GLN A 29 -19.96 8.55 -5.08
CA GLN A 29 -20.73 8.49 -6.32
C GLN A 29 -19.88 8.55 -7.59
N VAL A 30 -18.64 9.06 -7.49
CA VAL A 30 -17.74 9.19 -8.64
C VAL A 30 -16.47 8.39 -8.39
N SER A 31 -15.63 8.79 -7.45
CA SER A 31 -14.39 8.09 -7.11
C SER A 31 -13.97 8.34 -5.67
N ALA A 32 -13.24 7.39 -5.09
CA ALA A 32 -12.51 7.57 -3.84
C ALA A 32 -11.04 7.25 -4.11
N ASN A 33 -10.16 8.25 -3.98
CA ASN A 33 -8.73 8.11 -4.24
C ASN A 33 -7.96 7.96 -2.94
N ILE A 34 -7.06 6.98 -2.91
CA ILE A 34 -6.01 6.89 -1.89
C ILE A 34 -4.71 7.30 -2.57
N SER A 35 -4.13 8.40 -2.11
CA SER A 35 -2.89 8.93 -2.70
C SER A 35 -1.76 7.91 -2.64
N GLN A 36 -0.98 7.81 -3.71
CA GLN A 36 0.21 7.00 -3.73
C GLN A 36 1.35 7.73 -3.02
N VAL A 37 2.04 7.03 -2.12
CA VAL A 37 3.14 7.57 -1.31
C VAL A 37 4.43 6.84 -1.68
N ALA A 38 5.46 7.61 -2.04
CA ALA A 38 6.77 7.03 -2.33
C ALA A 38 7.47 6.58 -1.04
N LEU A 39 8.00 5.36 -1.07
CA LEU A 39 8.86 4.80 -0.02
C LEU A 39 10.32 4.90 -0.46
N THR A 40 11.23 4.96 0.51
CA THR A 40 12.67 4.92 0.25
C THR A 40 13.14 3.47 0.22
N ASP A 41 13.98 3.12 -0.75
CA ASP A 41 14.58 1.79 -0.91
C ASP A 41 15.65 1.44 0.14
N GLY A 42 16.34 0.32 -0.01
CA GLY A 42 17.24 -0.23 1.01
C GLY A 42 16.48 -0.94 2.13
N THR A 43 16.53 -0.43 3.36
CA THR A 43 15.68 -0.90 4.46
C THR A 43 14.36 -0.14 4.44
N VAL A 44 13.39 -0.68 3.72
CA VAL A 44 12.11 -0.01 3.46
C VAL A 44 11.27 0.06 4.73
N SER A 45 11.01 1.26 5.20
CA SER A 45 10.08 1.53 6.30
C SER A 45 8.70 1.89 5.72
N TRP A 46 7.68 1.14 6.10
CA TRP A 46 6.32 1.31 5.58
C TRP A 46 5.34 1.59 6.72
N ASP A 47 4.73 2.75 6.73
CA ASP A 47 3.63 3.08 7.63
C ASP A 47 2.29 2.79 6.93
N ALA A 48 1.59 1.74 7.36
CA ALA A 48 0.35 1.29 6.74
C ALA A 48 -0.79 2.32 6.87
N ALA A 49 -0.76 3.17 7.89
CA ALA A 49 -1.75 4.22 8.08
C ALA A 49 -1.50 5.45 7.18
N ALA A 50 -0.22 5.72 6.86
CA ALA A 50 0.16 6.88 6.05
C ALA A 50 0.27 6.55 4.55
N ALA A 51 0.53 5.30 4.20
CA ALA A 51 0.83 4.86 2.83
C ALA A 51 0.08 3.57 2.48
N ALA A 52 -1.26 3.59 2.54
CA ALA A 52 -2.06 2.45 2.14
C ALA A 52 -1.89 2.10 0.65
N ASN A 53 -1.53 3.07 -0.19
CA ASN A 53 -1.12 2.90 -1.58
C ASN A 53 0.32 3.41 -1.72
N ALA A 54 1.28 2.52 -1.89
CA ALA A 54 2.70 2.83 -1.89
C ALA A 54 3.36 2.67 -3.27
N PHE A 55 4.48 3.37 -3.46
CA PHE A 55 5.38 3.23 -4.60
C PHE A 55 6.81 3.06 -4.10
N LEU A 56 7.56 2.15 -4.70
CA LEU A 56 8.97 1.92 -4.42
C LEU A 56 9.76 1.80 -5.72
N LEU A 57 10.65 2.74 -5.97
CA LEU A 57 11.69 2.60 -7.00
C LEU A 57 12.90 1.91 -6.39
N LEU A 58 13.36 0.82 -6.98
CA LEU A 58 14.56 0.13 -6.55
C LEU A 58 15.79 0.74 -7.23
N GLU A 59 16.65 1.33 -6.44
CA GLU A 59 17.99 1.83 -6.85
C GLU A 59 19.11 1.03 -6.16
N GLU A 60 18.71 0.16 -5.20
CA GLU A 60 19.58 -0.83 -4.54
C GLU A 60 18.78 -2.07 -4.12
N ASN A 61 19.49 -3.13 -3.70
CA ASN A 61 18.86 -4.32 -3.11
C ASN A 61 18.12 -3.93 -1.82
N SER A 62 16.82 -4.22 -1.76
CA SER A 62 15.93 -3.71 -0.73
C SER A 62 15.26 -4.80 0.07
N THR A 63 14.89 -4.47 1.30
CA THR A 63 14.09 -5.34 2.19
C THR A 63 12.92 -4.56 2.75
N ILE A 64 11.70 -5.01 2.51
CA ILE A 64 10.52 -4.42 3.14
C ILE A 64 10.42 -4.91 4.58
N SER A 65 10.49 -3.96 5.51
CA SER A 65 10.32 -4.19 6.94
C SER A 65 8.86 -4.49 7.29
N ALA A 66 8.60 -4.91 8.53
CA ALA A 66 7.22 -5.03 9.02
C ALA A 66 6.54 -3.64 9.01
N PRO A 67 5.38 -3.50 8.35
CA PRO A 67 4.68 -2.22 8.36
C PRO A 67 4.24 -1.81 9.76
N SER A 68 4.43 -0.54 10.10
CA SER A 68 3.92 0.06 11.32
C SER A 68 2.44 0.44 11.20
N ASN A 69 1.79 0.73 12.32
CA ASN A 69 0.41 1.23 12.40
C ASN A 69 -0.63 0.34 11.67
N ALA A 70 -0.37 -0.96 11.63
CA ALA A 70 -1.28 -1.93 11.02
C ALA A 70 -2.55 -2.09 11.87
N VAL A 71 -3.71 -2.03 11.23
CA VAL A 71 -5.03 -2.25 11.84
C VAL A 71 -5.68 -3.46 11.17
N GLU A 72 -6.27 -4.36 11.96
CA GLU A 72 -6.96 -5.54 11.42
C GLU A 72 -8.03 -5.15 10.39
N GLY A 73 -8.02 -5.82 9.24
CA GLY A 73 -8.88 -5.53 8.11
C GLY A 73 -8.32 -4.50 7.13
N ALA A 74 -7.22 -3.81 7.45
CA ALA A 74 -6.57 -2.87 6.53
C ALA A 74 -6.12 -3.57 5.24
N ILE A 75 -6.22 -2.85 4.14
CA ILE A 75 -5.71 -3.26 2.83
C ILE A 75 -4.63 -2.26 2.42
N ILE A 76 -3.49 -2.77 2.00
CA ILE A 76 -2.39 -1.97 1.44
C ILE A 76 -1.96 -2.54 0.10
N SER A 77 -1.42 -1.67 -0.75
CA SER A 77 -0.81 -2.06 -2.02
C SER A 77 0.51 -1.33 -2.23
N ILE A 78 1.40 -1.97 -2.96
CA ILE A 78 2.68 -1.37 -3.34
C ILE A 78 2.98 -1.68 -4.80
N GLU A 79 3.35 -0.65 -5.54
CA GLU A 79 3.99 -0.75 -6.82
C GLU A 79 5.50 -0.73 -6.63
N VAL A 80 6.19 -1.76 -7.12
CA VAL A 80 7.64 -1.89 -7.04
C VAL A 80 8.22 -1.83 -8.44
N ALA A 81 8.96 -0.78 -8.72
CA ALA A 81 9.58 -0.52 -10.01
C ALA A 81 11.08 -0.81 -9.98
N GLN A 82 11.60 -1.53 -10.96
CA GLN A 82 13.02 -1.64 -11.21
C GLN A 82 13.56 -0.33 -11.80
N HIS A 83 14.77 0.05 -11.44
CA HIS A 83 15.42 1.18 -12.10
C HIS A 83 15.50 0.97 -13.62
N ALA A 84 15.37 2.06 -14.37
CA ALA A 84 15.23 1.98 -15.82
C ALA A 84 16.48 1.43 -16.56
N THR A 85 17.67 1.54 -15.96
CA THR A 85 18.95 1.25 -16.63
C THR A 85 20.04 0.68 -15.72
N SER A 86 19.87 0.62 -14.40
CA SER A 86 20.93 0.23 -13.46
C SER A 86 20.59 -0.95 -12.56
N GLY A 87 19.49 -1.65 -12.84
CA GLY A 87 19.08 -2.87 -12.15
C GLY A 87 19.64 -4.15 -12.81
N PRO A 88 18.97 -5.31 -12.61
CA PRO A 88 17.88 -5.48 -11.67
C PRO A 88 18.36 -5.58 -10.22
N TYR A 89 17.57 -5.03 -9.31
CA TYR A 89 17.77 -5.13 -7.87
C TYR A 89 16.81 -6.15 -7.25
N THR A 90 17.19 -6.72 -6.11
CA THR A 90 16.40 -7.72 -5.40
C THR A 90 15.50 -7.07 -4.36
N LEU A 91 14.33 -7.68 -4.12
CA LEU A 91 13.42 -7.30 -3.05
C LEU A 91 13.20 -8.49 -2.11
N ALA A 92 13.50 -8.29 -0.83
CA ALA A 92 13.19 -9.24 0.23
C ALA A 92 11.98 -8.76 1.04
N TRP A 93 11.24 -9.70 1.63
CA TRP A 93 10.05 -9.46 2.43
C TRP A 93 10.27 -9.89 3.87
N ASN A 94 9.83 -9.06 4.82
CA ASN A 94 9.78 -9.47 6.22
C ASN A 94 8.81 -10.64 6.40
N ALA A 95 9.07 -11.53 7.35
CA ALA A 95 8.25 -12.71 7.64
C ALA A 95 6.81 -12.41 8.11
N ILE A 96 6.46 -11.14 8.31
CA ILE A 96 5.07 -10.73 8.57
C ILE A 96 4.19 -10.80 7.33
N PHE A 97 4.81 -10.74 6.12
CA PHE A 97 4.11 -10.93 4.86
C PHE A 97 3.94 -12.43 4.57
N GLU A 98 2.72 -12.83 4.29
CA GLU A 98 2.34 -14.21 4.03
C GLU A 98 1.91 -14.36 2.58
N PHE A 99 2.65 -15.19 1.84
CA PHE A 99 2.39 -15.49 0.43
C PHE A 99 1.88 -16.93 0.27
N ALA A 100 1.28 -17.23 -0.86
CA ALA A 100 0.77 -18.56 -1.15
C ALA A 100 1.87 -19.63 -1.06
N GLY A 101 1.61 -20.69 -0.28
CA GLY A 101 2.54 -21.79 -0.06
C GLY A 101 3.79 -21.40 0.73
N ASP A 102 3.72 -20.37 1.57
CA ASP A 102 4.82 -19.84 2.39
C ASP A 102 6.08 -19.51 1.55
N THR A 103 5.90 -19.17 0.29
CA THR A 103 6.98 -18.89 -0.63
C THR A 103 6.92 -17.44 -1.11
N ASN A 104 7.97 -16.66 -0.83
CA ASN A 104 8.07 -15.31 -1.35
C ASN A 104 8.13 -15.32 -2.88
N PRO A 105 7.36 -14.45 -3.54
CA PRO A 105 7.42 -14.35 -4.99
C PRO A 105 8.79 -13.88 -5.45
N THR A 106 9.27 -14.42 -6.57
CA THR A 106 10.43 -13.86 -7.25
C THR A 106 10.00 -12.61 -7.98
N GLN A 107 10.59 -11.49 -7.62
CA GLN A 107 10.34 -10.22 -8.29
C GLN A 107 10.85 -10.26 -9.74
N THR A 108 10.22 -9.51 -10.62
CA THR A 108 10.69 -9.31 -11.99
C THR A 108 12.09 -8.69 -12.00
N ALA A 109 13.06 -9.45 -12.50
CA ALA A 109 14.48 -9.08 -12.55
C ALA A 109 14.83 -8.51 -13.94
N THR A 110 14.16 -7.44 -14.34
CA THR A 110 14.36 -6.77 -15.64
C THR A 110 14.20 -5.27 -15.45
N ASP A 111 15.14 -4.50 -15.97
CA ASP A 111 15.12 -3.04 -15.94
C ASP A 111 13.81 -2.50 -16.55
N ALA A 112 13.35 -1.36 -16.06
CA ALA A 112 12.12 -0.69 -16.50
C ALA A 112 10.86 -1.57 -16.42
N LYS A 113 10.81 -2.51 -15.49
CA LYS A 113 9.63 -3.35 -15.20
C LYS A 113 9.12 -3.08 -13.80
N THR A 114 7.83 -3.31 -13.63
CA THR A 114 7.10 -3.04 -12.39
C THR A 114 6.30 -4.27 -11.98
N ASP A 115 6.31 -4.55 -10.69
CA ASP A 115 5.44 -5.54 -10.05
C ASP A 115 4.51 -4.81 -9.06
N ILE A 116 3.26 -5.28 -8.95
CA ILE A 116 2.28 -4.77 -7.99
C ILE A 116 1.91 -5.89 -7.03
N TYR A 117 1.90 -5.57 -5.73
CA TYR A 117 1.51 -6.47 -4.65
C TYR A 117 0.39 -5.83 -3.83
N ALA A 118 -0.60 -6.62 -3.44
CA ALA A 118 -1.67 -6.18 -2.55
C ALA A 118 -1.81 -7.15 -1.37
N PHE A 119 -2.10 -6.59 -0.19
CA PHE A 119 -2.17 -7.32 1.06
C PHE A 119 -3.37 -6.90 1.90
N ARG A 120 -3.87 -7.83 2.71
CA ARG A 120 -4.84 -7.58 3.77
C ARG A 120 -4.23 -7.99 5.13
N TYR A 121 -4.38 -7.14 6.13
CA TYR A 121 -3.94 -7.47 7.49
C TYR A 121 -5.02 -8.23 8.27
N ASN A 122 -4.66 -9.37 8.85
CA ASN A 122 -5.58 -10.21 9.63
C ASN A 122 -5.41 -10.06 11.16
N GLY A 123 -4.73 -8.99 11.60
CA GLY A 123 -4.39 -8.76 13.00
C GLY A 123 -3.01 -9.34 13.41
N SER A 124 -2.42 -10.21 12.57
CA SER A 124 -1.13 -10.88 12.83
C SER A 124 -0.20 -10.87 11.63
N LYS A 125 -0.73 -11.07 10.42
CA LYS A 125 0.02 -11.20 9.17
C LYS A 125 -0.59 -10.32 8.09
N TRP A 126 0.26 -9.85 7.18
CA TRP A 126 -0.14 -9.26 5.91
C TRP A 126 -0.28 -10.37 4.86
N GLN A 127 -1.51 -10.78 4.64
CA GLN A 127 -1.84 -11.85 3.69
C GLN A 127 -1.90 -11.30 2.27
N ASN A 128 -1.11 -11.87 1.37
CA ASN A 128 -1.13 -11.48 -0.03
C ASN A 128 -2.49 -11.82 -0.67
N ILE A 129 -3.14 -10.83 -1.29
CA ILE A 129 -4.43 -10.97 -1.98
C ILE A 129 -4.33 -10.74 -3.49
N GLY A 130 -3.18 -10.30 -3.97
CA GLY A 130 -2.96 -10.11 -5.41
C GLY A 130 -1.53 -9.79 -5.75
N ILE A 131 -1.07 -10.33 -6.87
CA ILE A 131 0.23 -10.04 -7.49
C ILE A 131 0.03 -9.87 -8.98
N THR A 132 0.58 -8.80 -9.54
CA THR A 132 0.72 -8.62 -10.98
C THR A 132 2.16 -8.26 -11.27
N GLN A 133 2.82 -9.01 -12.15
CA GLN A 133 4.25 -8.86 -12.40
C GLN A 133 4.55 -8.54 -13.86
N ASN A 134 5.76 -8.05 -14.09
CA ASN A 134 6.33 -7.79 -15.41
C ASN A 134 5.54 -6.75 -16.22
N LEU A 135 4.99 -5.76 -15.53
CA LEU A 135 4.35 -4.62 -16.17
C LEU A 135 5.42 -3.73 -16.81
N THR A 136 5.09 -3.13 -17.95
CA THR A 136 5.97 -2.15 -18.59
C THR A 136 5.77 -0.80 -17.91
N GLN A 137 6.85 -0.19 -17.46
CA GLN A 137 6.81 1.20 -16.97
C GLN A 137 6.46 2.14 -18.12
N SER A 138 5.58 3.07 -17.84
CA SER A 138 5.14 4.09 -18.80
C SER A 138 5.80 5.44 -18.49
#